data_bfe633c2a42707ba7b5c83015bfbe129
#
_entry.id   bfe633c2a42707ba7b5c83015bfbe129
#
_cell.length_a   1.000
_cell.length_b   1.000
_cell.length_c   1.000
_cell.angle_alpha   90.00
_cell.angle_beta   90.00
_cell.angle_gamma   90.00
#
_symmetry.space_group_name_H-M   'P 1'
#
loop_
_entity.id
_entity.type
_entity.pdbx_description
1 polymer ?
#
loop_
_entity_poly.entity_id
_entity_poly.type
_entity_poly.pdbx_seq_one_letter_code
_entity_poly.pdbx_strand_id
1 'polypeptide(L)'
;MQDRAHLLVFGPMSYDLYLLRQRPGESTDDVLEQQELDEDIDSGPLDPACEERKRKLAAAIEAAAPVFKPFVMDYAEVAKAMNCMEEQARRRMRHIELNEEPPPGHGIQVTVNDDSVAVTVPYWHTGEKARRAFEIIAQVCEPAVKAWGLAIHDPQLDRMVTLPADLPAMRAVYEKMVADIHDPNGRFLAAATAQIDREFGQIPVTKKWWQFWR
;
A
#
# COMPACT_ATOMS: atom_id res chain seq x y z
N MET A 1 -24.40 -11.73 4.97
CA MET A 1 -23.50 -12.08 3.84
C MET A 1 -23.54 -10.88 2.92
N GLN A 2 -22.85 -9.80 3.32
CA GLN A 2 -22.71 -8.59 2.50
C GLN A 2 -21.38 -8.70 1.74
N ASP A 3 -21.44 -8.38 0.47
CA ASP A 3 -20.39 -8.58 -0.51
C ASP A 3 -19.07 -7.92 -0.08
N ARG A 4 -18.01 -8.73 0.02
CA ARG A 4 -16.60 -8.32 0.11
C ARG A 4 -16.09 -7.61 -1.16
N ALA A 5 -16.98 -6.96 -1.92
CA ALA A 5 -16.69 -6.42 -3.24
C ALA A 5 -15.94 -5.07 -3.23
N HIS A 6 -15.81 -4.38 -2.10
CA HIS A 6 -15.29 -3.00 -2.10
C HIS A 6 -13.76 -2.88 -2.16
N LEU A 7 -13.00 -3.88 -1.72
CA LEU A 7 -11.52 -3.86 -1.79
C LEU A 7 -10.93 -4.27 -3.14
N LEU A 8 -11.74 -4.80 -4.08
CA LEU A 8 -11.31 -5.27 -5.39
C LEU A 8 -11.57 -4.29 -6.55
N VAL A 9 -11.98 -3.08 -6.26
CA VAL A 9 -12.45 -2.11 -7.28
C VAL A 9 -11.32 -1.50 -8.11
N PHE A 10 -10.11 -1.46 -7.59
CA PHE A 10 -8.92 -1.21 -8.40
C PHE A 10 -8.23 -2.55 -8.60
N GLY A 11 -8.45 -3.19 -9.75
CA GLY A 11 -7.70 -4.38 -10.10
C GLY A 11 -6.22 -4.16 -9.81
N PRO A 12 -5.51 -5.13 -9.22
CA PRO A 12 -4.25 -4.91 -8.54
C PRO A 12 -3.20 -4.41 -9.53
N MET A 13 -2.95 -3.09 -9.49
CA MET A 13 -1.82 -2.47 -10.20
C MET A 13 -0.53 -2.62 -9.38
N SER A 14 -0.65 -3.08 -8.14
CA SER A 14 0.42 -3.27 -7.17
C SER A 14 0.17 -4.49 -6.29
N TYR A 15 1.23 -4.98 -5.70
CA TYR A 15 1.21 -5.93 -4.60
C TYR A 15 1.26 -5.12 -3.30
N ASP A 16 0.21 -5.21 -2.51
CA ASP A 16 0.07 -4.41 -1.31
C ASP A 16 0.12 -5.30 -0.07
N LEU A 17 0.78 -4.80 0.97
CA LEU A 17 0.81 -5.38 2.30
C LEU A 17 0.33 -4.35 3.31
N TYR A 18 -0.47 -4.78 4.26
CA TYR A 18 -0.94 -3.96 5.36
C TYR A 18 -0.39 -4.47 6.68
N LEU A 19 0.34 -3.63 7.40
CA LEU A 19 0.79 -3.92 8.74
C LEU A 19 -0.18 -3.26 9.71
N LEU A 20 -0.92 -4.08 10.45
CA LEU A 20 -2.07 -3.68 11.22
C LEU A 20 -1.91 -4.08 12.69
N ARG A 21 -2.55 -3.32 13.57
CA ARG A 21 -2.63 -3.66 14.97
C ARG A 21 -3.66 -4.76 15.16
N GLN A 22 -3.22 -5.95 15.53
CA GLN A 22 -4.09 -7.07 15.89
C GLN A 22 -4.05 -7.29 17.40
N ARG A 23 -5.19 -7.27 18.05
CA ARG A 23 -5.31 -7.59 19.48
C ARG A 23 -5.41 -9.10 19.68
N PRO A 24 -5.00 -9.62 20.85
CA PRO A 24 -5.17 -11.05 21.13
C PRO A 24 -6.63 -11.50 20.99
N GLY A 25 -6.87 -12.50 20.14
CA GLY A 25 -8.20 -13.06 19.90
C GLY A 25 -9.00 -12.40 18.77
N GLU A 26 -8.53 -11.30 18.17
CA GLU A 26 -9.15 -10.72 16.98
C GLU A 26 -8.83 -11.59 15.75
N SER A 27 -9.86 -11.81 14.92
CA SER A 27 -9.68 -12.42 13.61
C SER A 27 -9.11 -11.40 12.61
N THR A 28 -8.60 -11.86 11.47
CA THR A 28 -8.19 -10.98 10.37
C THR A 28 -9.34 -10.11 9.90
N ASP A 29 -10.55 -10.69 9.81
CA ASP A 29 -11.74 -9.97 9.36
C ASP A 29 -12.11 -8.83 10.31
N ASP A 30 -12.02 -9.04 11.64
CA ASP A 30 -12.27 -7.99 12.64
C ASP A 30 -11.29 -6.81 12.49
N VAL A 31 -10.01 -7.11 12.24
CA VAL A 31 -8.97 -6.09 12.07
C VAL A 31 -9.21 -5.27 10.80
N LEU A 32 -9.59 -5.92 9.70
CA LEU A 32 -9.87 -5.26 8.43
C LEU A 32 -11.14 -4.40 8.49
N GLU A 33 -12.21 -4.91 9.13
CA GLU A 33 -13.44 -4.14 9.34
C GLU A 33 -13.18 -2.87 10.17
N GLN A 34 -12.35 -2.97 11.21
CA GLN A 34 -11.98 -1.81 12.02
C GLN A 34 -11.19 -0.78 11.19
N GLN A 35 -10.29 -1.22 10.31
CA GLN A 35 -9.52 -0.32 9.46
C GLN A 35 -10.42 0.44 8.48
N GLU A 36 -11.40 -0.23 7.85
CA GLU A 36 -12.37 0.42 6.95
C GLU A 36 -13.18 1.51 7.69
N LEU A 37 -13.57 1.25 8.94
CA LEU A 37 -14.26 2.23 9.77
C LEU A 37 -13.39 3.44 10.13
N ASP A 38 -12.10 3.21 10.36
CA ASP A 38 -11.14 4.27 10.72
C ASP A 38 -10.78 5.16 9.52
N GLU A 39 -10.81 4.65 8.29
CA GLU A 39 -10.59 5.43 7.06
C GLU A 39 -11.68 6.47 6.80
N ASP A 40 -12.92 6.21 7.19
CA ASP A 40 -14.06 7.11 7.04
C ASP A 40 -14.12 8.23 8.10
N ILE A 41 -13.30 8.14 9.15
CA ILE A 41 -13.26 9.15 10.20
C ILE A 41 -12.48 10.37 9.71
N ASP A 42 -13.17 11.52 9.64
CA ASP A 42 -12.52 12.82 9.38
C ASP A 42 -11.36 13.00 10.37
N SER A 43 -10.15 12.96 9.81
CA SER A 43 -8.92 12.96 10.58
C SER A 43 -8.92 14.14 11.54
N GLY A 44 -9.17 13.89 12.82
CA GLY A 44 -9.16 14.88 13.89
C GLY A 44 -7.87 15.73 13.90
N PRO A 45 -7.69 16.62 14.87
CA PRO A 45 -6.48 17.43 14.96
C PRO A 45 -5.24 16.53 15.03
N LEU A 46 -4.11 17.02 14.47
CA LEU A 46 -2.84 16.31 14.53
C LEU A 46 -2.42 16.16 15.99
N ASP A 47 -2.18 14.92 16.42
CA ASP A 47 -1.61 14.62 17.74
C ASP A 47 -0.08 14.65 17.66
N PRO A 48 0.60 15.58 18.36
CA PRO A 48 2.06 15.67 18.34
C PRO A 48 2.77 14.38 18.77
N ALA A 49 2.19 13.60 19.67
CA ALA A 49 2.77 12.33 20.11
C ALA A 49 2.66 11.26 19.00
N CYS A 50 1.55 11.23 18.28
CA CYS A 50 1.36 10.38 17.14
C CYS A 50 2.33 10.75 16.00
N GLU A 51 2.45 12.05 15.69
CA GLU A 51 3.37 12.54 14.66
C GLU A 51 4.83 12.19 14.99
N GLU A 52 5.24 12.30 16.25
CA GLU A 52 6.58 11.91 16.67
C GLU A 52 6.80 10.40 16.58
N ARG A 53 5.79 9.59 16.91
CA ARG A 53 5.84 8.14 16.79
C ARG A 53 6.01 7.71 15.33
N LYS A 54 5.26 8.33 14.40
CA LYS A 54 5.41 8.09 12.94
C LYS A 54 6.81 8.44 12.46
N ARG A 55 7.33 9.62 12.83
CA ARG A 55 8.71 10.04 12.45
C ARG A 55 9.76 9.07 12.94
N LYS A 56 9.64 8.56 14.17
CA LYS A 56 10.57 7.56 14.72
C LYS A 56 10.52 6.25 13.93
N LEU A 57 9.32 5.81 13.55
CA LEU A 57 9.19 4.60 12.74
C LEU A 57 9.75 4.82 11.32
N ALA A 58 9.43 5.93 10.68
CA ALA A 58 9.97 6.27 9.36
C ALA A 58 11.52 6.29 9.37
N ALA A 59 12.12 6.91 10.40
CA ALA A 59 13.58 6.92 10.57
C ALA A 59 14.15 5.50 10.81
N ALA A 60 13.43 4.63 11.53
CA ALA A 60 13.85 3.24 11.73
C ALA A 60 13.78 2.42 10.43
N ILE A 61 12.76 2.65 9.61
CA ILE A 61 12.64 2.04 8.28
C ILE A 61 13.79 2.52 7.37
N GLU A 62 14.07 3.82 7.32
CA GLU A 62 15.18 4.38 6.55
C GLU A 62 16.54 3.80 7.01
N ALA A 63 16.73 3.61 8.32
CA ALA A 63 17.94 2.99 8.85
C ALA A 63 18.09 1.52 8.44
N ALA A 64 16.98 0.76 8.40
CA ALA A 64 16.97 -0.65 7.99
C ALA A 64 17.12 -0.82 6.46
N ALA A 65 16.57 0.10 5.69
CA ALA A 65 16.61 0.11 4.24
C ALA A 65 16.94 1.54 3.71
N PRO A 66 18.23 1.91 3.62
CA PRO A 66 18.67 3.28 3.33
C PRO A 66 18.30 3.82 1.94
N VAL A 67 17.79 2.95 1.07
CA VAL A 67 17.26 3.34 -0.25
C VAL A 67 15.93 4.11 -0.13
N PHE A 68 15.23 4.03 1.00
CA PHE A 68 13.99 4.78 1.23
C PHE A 68 14.29 6.17 1.75
N LYS A 69 13.59 7.15 1.17
CA LYS A 69 13.66 8.55 1.61
C LYS A 69 12.26 9.12 1.79
N PRO A 70 12.07 9.97 2.83
CA PRO A 70 10.81 10.65 3.04
C PRO A 70 10.43 11.49 1.81
N PHE A 71 9.21 11.28 1.31
CA PHE A 71 8.63 12.14 0.29
C PHE A 71 8.16 13.44 0.94
N VAL A 72 8.59 14.56 0.36
CA VAL A 72 8.17 15.89 0.82
C VAL A 72 6.93 16.30 0.05
N MET A 73 5.78 16.21 0.73
CA MET A 73 4.49 16.56 0.14
C MET A 73 4.32 18.08 0.02
N ASP A 74 3.96 18.56 -1.17
CA ASP A 74 3.54 19.95 -1.39
C ASP A 74 2.07 20.11 -1.03
N TYR A 75 1.81 20.47 0.23
CA TYR A 75 0.44 20.62 0.71
C TYR A 75 -0.36 21.77 0.05
N ALA A 76 0.31 22.74 -0.53
CA ALA A 76 -0.38 23.79 -1.29
C ALA A 76 -0.95 23.24 -2.60
N GLU A 77 -0.18 22.42 -3.33
CA GLU A 77 -0.67 21.73 -4.52
C GLU A 77 -1.73 20.69 -4.19
N VAL A 78 -1.56 19.92 -3.09
CA VAL A 78 -2.57 18.96 -2.61
C VAL A 78 -3.88 19.69 -2.27
N ALA A 79 -3.82 20.80 -1.53
CA ALA A 79 -4.98 21.59 -1.16
C ALA A 79 -5.74 22.11 -2.40
N LYS A 80 -5.01 22.57 -3.40
CA LYS A 80 -5.56 22.99 -4.70
C LYS A 80 -6.24 21.83 -5.45
N ALA A 81 -5.59 20.66 -5.49
CA ALA A 81 -6.15 19.48 -6.14
C ALA A 81 -7.42 18.97 -5.45
N MET A 82 -7.46 19.01 -4.11
CA MET A 82 -8.58 18.58 -3.28
C MET A 82 -9.65 19.67 -3.09
N ASN A 83 -9.44 20.88 -3.61
CA ASN A 83 -10.31 22.06 -3.42
C ASN A 83 -10.61 22.32 -1.93
N CYS A 84 -9.58 22.34 -1.10
CA CYS A 84 -9.66 22.56 0.35
C CYS A 84 -8.57 23.52 0.84
N MET A 85 -8.59 23.86 2.14
CA MET A 85 -7.51 24.64 2.76
C MET A 85 -6.27 23.78 2.98
N GLU A 86 -5.08 24.38 2.96
CA GLU A 86 -3.81 23.65 3.18
C GLU A 86 -3.78 22.90 4.53
N GLU A 87 -4.36 23.48 5.58
CA GLU A 87 -4.49 22.82 6.87
C GLU A 87 -5.35 21.54 6.79
N GLN A 88 -6.43 21.56 6.01
CA GLN A 88 -7.26 20.38 5.77
C GLN A 88 -6.50 19.33 4.94
N ALA A 89 -5.74 19.75 3.94
CA ALA A 89 -4.87 18.86 3.17
C ALA A 89 -3.84 18.18 4.08
N ARG A 90 -3.19 18.93 4.98
CA ARG A 90 -2.25 18.39 5.98
C ARG A 90 -2.89 17.37 6.92
N ARG A 91 -4.13 17.58 7.34
CA ARG A 91 -4.86 16.63 8.18
C ARG A 91 -5.20 15.35 7.45
N ARG A 92 -5.68 15.46 6.20
CA ARG A 92 -6.08 14.31 5.38
C ARG A 92 -4.89 13.49 4.89
N MET A 93 -3.78 14.17 4.56
CA MET A 93 -2.55 13.56 4.05
C MET A 93 -1.45 13.55 5.10
N ARG A 94 -1.81 13.18 6.35
CA ARG A 94 -0.89 13.24 7.50
C ARG A 94 0.02 12.03 7.63
N HIS A 95 -0.09 11.06 6.73
CA HIS A 95 0.83 9.94 6.66
C HIS A 95 2.25 10.41 6.29
N ILE A 96 3.24 9.61 6.63
CA ILE A 96 4.60 9.78 6.12
C ILE A 96 4.79 8.78 5.00
N GLU A 97 5.10 9.28 3.81
CA GLU A 97 5.43 8.46 2.65
C GLU A 97 6.93 8.33 2.52
N LEU A 98 7.42 7.11 2.32
CA LEU A 98 8.81 6.80 2.05
C LEU A 98 8.88 6.16 0.67
N ASN A 99 9.63 6.76 -0.24
CA ASN A 99 9.83 6.25 -1.58
C ASN A 99 11.26 5.73 -1.76
N GLU A 100 11.40 4.66 -2.50
CA GLU A 100 12.69 4.16 -2.94
C GLU A 100 13.31 5.16 -3.92
N GLU A 101 14.52 5.66 -3.63
CA GLU A 101 15.20 6.60 -4.52
C GLU A 101 15.58 5.94 -5.85
N PRO A 102 15.23 6.60 -6.98
CA PRO A 102 15.61 6.11 -8.31
C PRO A 102 17.10 6.31 -8.58
N PRO A 103 17.58 5.72 -9.66
CA PRO A 103 17.66 4.29 -9.94
C PRO A 103 18.88 3.64 -9.30
N PRO A 104 18.90 2.32 -9.09
CA PRO A 104 18.00 1.32 -9.65
C PRO A 104 16.91 0.86 -8.66
N GLY A 105 15.88 1.68 -8.46
CA GLY A 105 14.79 1.35 -7.54
C GLY A 105 13.87 0.23 -8.05
N HIS A 106 13.09 -0.34 -7.12
CA HIS A 106 12.04 -1.31 -7.40
C HIS A 106 10.65 -0.64 -7.43
N GLY A 107 10.59 0.69 -7.17
CA GLY A 107 9.34 1.44 -7.07
C GLY A 107 8.50 1.07 -5.86
N ILE A 108 9.15 0.55 -4.81
CA ILE A 108 8.47 0.23 -3.56
C ILE A 108 8.15 1.52 -2.83
N GLN A 109 6.92 1.63 -2.34
CA GLN A 109 6.44 2.73 -1.52
C GLN A 109 6.04 2.21 -0.15
N VAL A 110 6.36 2.98 0.89
CA VAL A 110 5.95 2.69 2.26
C VAL A 110 5.17 3.88 2.80
N THR A 111 3.97 3.64 3.28
CA THR A 111 3.11 4.66 3.88
C THR A 111 2.95 4.36 5.38
N VAL A 112 3.41 5.30 6.23
CA VAL A 112 3.29 5.20 7.68
C VAL A 112 2.11 6.05 8.12
N ASN A 113 1.00 5.42 8.50
CA ASN A 113 -0.19 6.04 9.04
C ASN A 113 -0.09 6.16 10.57
N ASP A 114 -1.15 6.62 11.23
CA ASP A 114 -1.15 6.87 12.68
C ASP A 114 -0.92 5.59 13.51
N ASP A 115 -1.44 4.43 13.05
CA ASP A 115 -1.36 3.14 13.74
C ASP A 115 -1.19 1.95 12.79
N SER A 116 -0.99 2.19 11.51
CA SER A 116 -0.75 1.16 10.49
C SER A 116 0.39 1.55 9.55
N VAL A 117 0.86 0.58 8.77
CA VAL A 117 1.83 0.78 7.69
C VAL A 117 1.34 0.04 6.46
N ALA A 118 1.38 0.69 5.30
CA ALA A 118 1.17 0.03 4.02
C ALA A 118 2.50 -0.06 3.25
N VAL A 119 2.69 -1.16 2.53
CA VAL A 119 3.82 -1.37 1.63
C VAL A 119 3.28 -1.75 0.27
N THR A 120 3.58 -0.96 -0.75
CA THR A 120 3.10 -1.11 -2.12
C THR A 120 4.25 -1.45 -3.05
N VAL A 121 4.10 -2.48 -3.87
CA VAL A 121 5.11 -2.95 -4.83
C VAL A 121 4.47 -3.09 -6.22
N PRO A 122 4.96 -2.38 -7.23
CA PRO A 122 4.37 -2.47 -8.57
C PRO A 122 4.63 -3.84 -9.23
N TYR A 123 3.67 -4.31 -10.03
CA TYR A 123 3.74 -5.59 -10.75
C TYR A 123 4.57 -5.52 -12.04
N TRP A 124 5.84 -5.16 -11.94
CA TRP A 124 6.73 -5.10 -13.12
C TRP A 124 8.05 -5.84 -12.96
N HIS A 125 8.29 -6.45 -11.78
CA HIS A 125 9.54 -7.17 -11.54
C HIS A 125 9.41 -8.66 -11.83
N THR A 126 10.46 -9.24 -12.37
CA THR A 126 10.57 -10.69 -12.59
C THR A 126 11.91 -11.21 -12.08
N GLY A 127 11.97 -12.51 -11.79
CA GLY A 127 13.20 -13.22 -11.46
C GLY A 127 13.96 -12.58 -10.29
N GLU A 128 15.24 -12.24 -10.51
CA GLU A 128 16.12 -11.69 -9.47
C GLU A 128 15.64 -10.34 -8.91
N LYS A 129 15.04 -9.48 -9.76
CA LYS A 129 14.48 -8.21 -9.29
C LYS A 129 13.29 -8.42 -8.37
N ALA A 130 12.40 -9.36 -8.70
CA ALA A 130 11.29 -9.72 -7.81
C ALA A 130 11.83 -10.29 -6.48
N ARG A 131 12.82 -11.19 -6.52
CA ARG A 131 13.44 -11.72 -5.31
C ARG A 131 13.99 -10.58 -4.43
N ARG A 132 14.71 -9.64 -5.03
CA ARG A 132 15.28 -8.52 -4.29
C ARG A 132 14.23 -7.59 -3.71
N ALA A 133 13.13 -7.33 -4.44
CA ALA A 133 12.01 -6.54 -3.92
C ALA A 133 11.44 -7.16 -2.63
N PHE A 134 11.23 -8.48 -2.60
CA PHE A 134 10.72 -9.17 -1.41
C PHE A 134 11.72 -9.21 -0.24
N GLU A 135 13.02 -9.21 -0.50
CA GLU A 135 14.02 -9.02 0.55
C GLU A 135 13.96 -7.62 1.17
N ILE A 136 13.76 -6.59 0.33
CA ILE A 136 13.56 -5.21 0.77
C ILE A 136 12.28 -5.10 1.60
N ILE A 137 11.17 -5.69 1.16
CA ILE A 137 9.92 -5.74 1.92
C ILE A 137 10.16 -6.27 3.33
N ALA A 138 10.89 -7.37 3.48
CA ALA A 138 11.21 -7.92 4.80
C ALA A 138 11.98 -6.93 5.68
N GLN A 139 12.95 -6.20 5.09
CA GLN A 139 13.72 -5.18 5.81
C GLN A 139 12.84 -4.00 6.25
N VAL A 140 11.87 -3.59 5.43
CA VAL A 140 10.98 -2.46 5.74
C VAL A 140 9.92 -2.82 6.77
N CYS A 141 9.38 -4.04 6.70
CA CYS A 141 8.35 -4.50 7.64
C CYS A 141 8.90 -4.75 9.05
N GLU A 142 10.16 -5.19 9.17
CA GLU A 142 10.77 -5.55 10.45
C GLU A 142 10.72 -4.43 11.50
N PRO A 143 11.05 -3.16 11.21
CA PRO A 143 10.95 -2.06 12.17
C PRO A 143 9.52 -1.84 12.67
N ALA A 144 8.51 -1.92 11.80
CA ALA A 144 7.11 -1.72 12.17
C ALA A 144 6.60 -2.86 13.08
N VAL A 145 6.92 -4.10 12.74
CA VAL A 145 6.60 -5.27 13.59
C VAL A 145 7.25 -5.14 14.96
N LYS A 146 8.55 -4.78 15.02
CA LYS A 146 9.29 -4.67 16.28
C LYS A 146 8.87 -3.48 17.14
N ALA A 147 8.69 -2.31 16.53
CA ALA A 147 8.45 -1.06 17.28
C ALA A 147 6.98 -0.87 17.65
N TRP A 148 6.06 -1.30 16.79
CA TRP A 148 4.62 -1.07 16.99
C TRP A 148 3.84 -2.36 17.28
N GLY A 149 4.48 -3.53 17.18
CA GLY A 149 3.82 -4.83 17.40
C GLY A 149 2.76 -5.15 16.35
N LEU A 150 2.97 -4.68 15.10
CA LEU A 150 2.00 -4.87 14.01
C LEU A 150 2.09 -6.29 13.46
N ALA A 151 0.95 -6.84 13.07
CA ALA A 151 0.83 -8.06 12.28
C ALA A 151 0.77 -7.69 10.79
N ILE A 152 1.27 -8.56 9.92
CA ILE A 152 1.33 -8.32 8.49
C ILE A 152 0.19 -9.08 7.81
N HIS A 153 -0.74 -8.36 7.19
CA HIS A 153 -1.79 -8.92 6.33
C HIS A 153 -1.36 -8.85 4.86
N ASP A 154 -1.49 -9.97 4.17
CA ASP A 154 -1.28 -10.07 2.72
C ASP A 154 -2.64 -10.35 2.06
N PRO A 155 -3.25 -9.34 1.41
CA PRO A 155 -4.54 -9.52 0.74
C PRO A 155 -4.49 -10.50 -0.44
N GLN A 156 -3.34 -10.66 -1.09
CA GLN A 156 -3.19 -11.57 -2.21
C GLN A 156 -3.14 -13.04 -1.75
N LEU A 157 -2.71 -13.28 -0.52
CA LEU A 157 -2.77 -14.59 0.15
C LEU A 157 -4.02 -14.74 1.03
N ASP A 158 -4.79 -13.66 1.22
CA ASP A 158 -5.97 -13.58 2.10
C ASP A 158 -5.68 -14.10 3.53
N ARG A 159 -4.53 -13.70 4.08
CA ARG A 159 -4.13 -14.13 5.44
C ARG A 159 -3.04 -13.26 6.06
N MET A 160 -2.88 -13.39 7.37
CA MET A 160 -1.68 -12.91 8.06
C MET A 160 -0.45 -13.72 7.66
N VAL A 161 0.67 -13.04 7.50
CA VAL A 161 1.96 -13.63 7.11
C VAL A 161 3.05 -13.33 8.13
N THR A 162 4.05 -14.21 8.19
CA THR A 162 5.21 -14.05 9.04
C THR A 162 6.50 -13.99 8.21
N LEU A 163 7.23 -12.89 8.31
CA LEU A 163 8.49 -12.73 7.61
C LEU A 163 9.67 -13.23 8.45
N PRO A 164 10.66 -13.90 7.85
CA PRO A 164 10.82 -14.17 6.41
C PRO A 164 10.17 -15.46 5.91
N ALA A 165 9.48 -16.22 6.77
CA ALA A 165 9.00 -17.58 6.46
C ALA A 165 8.06 -17.63 5.24
N ASP A 166 7.18 -16.62 5.09
CA ASP A 166 6.18 -16.58 4.03
C ASP A 166 6.67 -15.92 2.72
N LEU A 167 7.88 -15.35 2.68
CA LEU A 167 8.41 -14.69 1.47
C LEU A 167 8.33 -15.55 0.19
N PRO A 168 8.60 -16.88 0.23
CA PRO A 168 8.48 -17.69 -0.98
C PRO A 168 7.05 -17.77 -1.52
N ALA A 169 6.04 -17.87 -0.64
CA ALA A 169 4.63 -17.93 -1.03
C ALA A 169 4.16 -16.58 -1.59
N MET A 170 4.49 -15.49 -0.91
CA MET A 170 4.20 -14.12 -1.34
C MET A 170 4.79 -13.84 -2.72
N ARG A 171 6.07 -14.16 -2.93
CA ARG A 171 6.74 -13.99 -4.22
C ARG A 171 6.10 -14.82 -5.32
N ALA A 172 5.70 -16.06 -5.04
CA ALA A 172 5.06 -16.92 -6.04
C ALA A 172 3.73 -16.32 -6.54
N VAL A 173 2.91 -15.74 -5.64
CA VAL A 173 1.67 -15.04 -6.02
C VAL A 173 1.97 -13.78 -6.84
N TYR A 174 2.96 -12.99 -6.41
CA TYR A 174 3.42 -11.81 -7.12
C TYR A 174 3.87 -12.15 -8.56
N GLU A 175 4.79 -13.12 -8.71
CA GLU A 175 5.33 -13.53 -10.03
C GLU A 175 4.22 -14.08 -10.94
N LYS A 176 3.24 -14.81 -10.37
CA LYS A 176 2.06 -15.25 -11.13
C LYS A 176 1.24 -14.05 -11.63
N MET A 177 0.97 -13.05 -10.78
CA MET A 177 0.23 -11.86 -11.18
C MET A 177 0.98 -11.06 -12.26
N VAL A 178 2.30 -10.92 -12.12
CA VAL A 178 3.13 -10.29 -13.16
C VAL A 178 3.00 -11.03 -14.50
N ALA A 179 3.03 -12.36 -14.48
CA ALA A 179 2.85 -13.16 -15.70
C ALA A 179 1.46 -12.97 -16.31
N ASP A 180 0.42 -12.93 -15.47
CA ASP A 180 -0.98 -12.75 -15.93
C ASP A 180 -1.19 -11.34 -16.54
N ILE A 181 -0.62 -10.29 -15.93
CA ILE A 181 -0.68 -8.89 -16.44
C ILE A 181 0.05 -8.78 -17.79
N HIS A 182 1.18 -9.44 -17.93
CA HIS A 182 1.99 -9.43 -19.15
C HIS A 182 1.61 -10.53 -20.16
N ASP A 183 0.50 -11.23 -19.96
CA ASP A 183 0.01 -12.20 -20.95
C ASP A 183 -0.18 -11.52 -22.32
N PRO A 184 0.53 -11.97 -23.37
CA PRO A 184 0.46 -11.36 -24.70
C PRO A 184 -0.94 -11.45 -25.35
N ASN A 185 -1.81 -12.32 -24.82
CA ASN A 185 -3.21 -12.39 -25.25
C ASN A 185 -4.11 -11.38 -24.57
N GLY A 186 -3.62 -10.63 -23.60
CA GLY A 186 -4.35 -9.58 -22.89
C GLY A 186 -5.59 -10.05 -22.12
N ARG A 187 -5.70 -11.36 -21.84
CA ARG A 187 -6.90 -11.94 -21.21
C ARG A 187 -7.17 -11.37 -19.82
N PHE A 188 -6.11 -11.12 -19.04
CA PHE A 188 -6.24 -10.53 -17.72
C PHE A 188 -6.80 -9.11 -17.80
N LEU A 189 -6.22 -8.26 -18.64
CA LEU A 189 -6.68 -6.89 -18.83
C LEU A 189 -8.11 -6.82 -19.38
N ALA A 190 -8.45 -7.71 -20.31
CA ALA A 190 -9.81 -7.79 -20.85
C ALA A 190 -10.82 -8.21 -19.77
N ALA A 191 -10.47 -9.17 -18.92
CA ALA A 191 -11.33 -9.60 -17.81
C ALA A 191 -11.51 -8.50 -16.76
N ALA A 192 -10.43 -7.82 -16.37
CA ALA A 192 -10.46 -6.70 -15.43
C ALA A 192 -11.31 -5.54 -15.97
N THR A 193 -11.14 -5.17 -17.24
CA THR A 193 -11.96 -4.13 -17.89
C THR A 193 -13.44 -4.53 -17.92
N ALA A 194 -13.74 -5.77 -18.28
CA ALA A 194 -15.12 -6.26 -18.31
C ALA A 194 -15.77 -6.31 -16.92
N GLN A 195 -14.99 -6.48 -15.86
CA GLN A 195 -15.47 -6.41 -14.49
C GLN A 195 -15.78 -4.96 -14.09
N ILE A 196 -14.87 -4.02 -14.35
CA ILE A 196 -15.07 -2.58 -14.12
C ILE A 196 -16.32 -2.09 -14.85
N ASP A 197 -16.48 -2.43 -16.13
CA ASP A 197 -17.66 -2.05 -16.92
C ASP A 197 -18.98 -2.62 -16.37
N ARG A 198 -18.93 -3.77 -15.71
CA ARG A 198 -20.11 -4.36 -15.04
C ARG A 198 -20.47 -3.69 -13.74
N GLU A 199 -19.47 -3.30 -12.97
CA GLU A 199 -19.68 -2.73 -11.62
C GLU A 199 -19.99 -1.24 -11.66
N PHE A 200 -19.35 -0.50 -12.56
CA PHE A 200 -19.43 0.97 -12.62
C PHE A 200 -20.09 1.52 -13.90
N GLY A 201 -20.49 0.65 -14.83
CA GLY A 201 -20.91 1.06 -16.16
C GLY A 201 -19.72 1.48 -17.03
N GLN A 202 -19.97 1.68 -18.36
CA GLN A 202 -18.93 2.14 -19.27
C GLN A 202 -18.43 3.52 -18.85
N ILE A 203 -17.27 3.57 -18.21
CA ILE A 203 -16.61 4.83 -17.90
C ILE A 203 -16.04 5.36 -19.22
N PRO A 204 -16.47 6.55 -19.70
CA PRO A 204 -15.89 7.12 -20.91
C PRO A 204 -14.39 7.28 -20.68
N VAL A 205 -13.57 6.60 -21.47
CA VAL A 205 -12.09 6.69 -21.39
C VAL A 205 -11.66 8.04 -21.96
N THR A 206 -11.99 9.12 -21.25
CA THR A 206 -11.67 10.49 -21.66
C THR A 206 -10.29 10.95 -21.24
N LYS A 207 -9.64 10.24 -20.32
CA LYS A 207 -8.21 10.46 -19.97
C LYS A 207 -7.58 9.13 -19.58
N LYS A 208 -6.47 8.83 -20.23
CA LYS A 208 -5.62 7.69 -19.88
C LYS A 208 -4.99 7.96 -18.51
N TRP A 209 -5.46 7.29 -17.47
CA TRP A 209 -5.08 7.49 -16.05
C TRP A 209 -3.54 7.41 -15.81
N TRP A 210 -2.75 6.70 -16.65
CA TRP A 210 -1.28 6.71 -16.56
C TRP A 210 -0.62 8.07 -16.87
N GLN A 211 -1.40 9.09 -17.32
CA GLN A 211 -0.88 10.43 -17.55
C GLN A 211 -0.71 11.24 -16.25
N PHE A 212 -1.17 10.71 -15.10
CA PHE A 212 -1.00 11.35 -13.79
C PHE A 212 0.33 10.98 -13.11
N TRP A 213 1.11 10.04 -13.67
CA TRP A 213 2.36 9.53 -13.09
C TRP A 213 3.60 9.90 -13.94
N ARG A 214 3.55 11.04 -14.59
CA ARG A 214 4.72 11.63 -15.24
C ARG A 214 5.11 12.93 -14.61
#